data_ba61fb8d20f15dba2bbb0fc363d7f283
#
_entry.id   ba61fb8d20f15dba2bbb0fc363d7f283
#
_cell.length_a   1.000
_cell.length_b   1.000
_cell.length_c   1.000
_cell.angle_alpha   90.00
_cell.angle_beta   90.00
_cell.angle_gamma   90.00
#
_symmetry.space_group_name_H-M   'P 1'
#
loop_
_entity.id
_entity.type
_entity.pdbx_description
1 polymer ?
#
loop_
_entity_poly.entity_id
_entity_poly.type
_entity_poly.pdbx_seq_one_letter_code
_entity_poly.pdbx_strand_id
1 'polypeptide(L)'
;MAAAAAGEERSHGTHDEVDLRGRVAIVTGAGQGLGRAEARALAAEGARVIVNDLPGNGLDSVAAEIAAAGARVRIVAGDIGDYSTARSLLDTAVSEFGQLDILVNNAGVLRDRMIFSMSPEEWDLVLRTHLRGHFLTSRVATEYWRALSKQTGAEVYARIVNTASEAFLLGSPGQPNYSAAKAGIAALTVVTARSCARYGVRANAICPRGRTAMTAGLMEPAPEDGPDPMDPRYVAPLVTYLASPAAAGINGEVFVVHGGVAAVMAPPAIKTTFRADEHGSPDGMWTLDAISSALAHFETGPSGAGFACDDTMALATETIGFHPAGGR
;
A
#
# COMPACT_ATOMS: atom_id res chain seq x y z
N MET A 1 15.85 -24.71 36.88
CA MET A 1 16.76 -23.57 36.65
C MET A 1 16.33 -22.91 35.35
N ALA A 2 15.59 -21.82 35.46
CA ALA A 2 15.09 -21.05 34.33
C ALA A 2 16.13 -20.00 33.95
N ALA A 3 16.58 -20.02 32.68
CA ALA A 3 17.44 -19.00 32.12
C ALA A 3 16.54 -17.81 31.70
N ALA A 4 16.74 -16.68 32.36
CA ALA A 4 16.12 -15.41 31.98
C ALA A 4 16.78 -14.92 30.68
N ALA A 5 15.98 -14.81 29.63
CA ALA A 5 16.36 -14.09 28.43
C ALA A 5 16.33 -12.58 28.76
N ALA A 6 17.48 -11.93 28.70
CA ALA A 6 17.61 -10.49 28.79
C ALA A 6 16.92 -9.88 27.55
N GLY A 7 15.83 -9.16 27.75
CA GLY A 7 15.23 -8.31 26.75
C GLY A 7 16.14 -7.10 26.51
N GLU A 8 16.73 -7.01 25.33
CA GLU A 8 17.30 -5.75 24.86
C GLU A 8 16.16 -4.72 24.74
N GLU A 9 16.17 -3.71 25.58
CA GLU A 9 15.35 -2.50 25.44
C GLU A 9 15.72 -1.83 24.10
N ARG A 10 14.90 -2.03 23.09
CA ARG A 10 14.99 -1.22 21.88
C ARG A 10 14.63 0.22 22.25
N SER A 11 15.60 1.12 22.13
CA SER A 11 15.38 2.55 22.31
C SER A 11 14.20 2.98 21.45
N HIS A 12 13.24 3.68 21.99
CA HIS A 12 12.16 4.31 21.24
C HIS A 12 12.82 5.30 20.26
N GLY A 13 12.60 5.09 18.94
CA GLY A 13 13.13 5.95 17.89
C GLY A 13 12.76 7.41 18.20
N THR A 14 13.75 8.29 18.20
CA THR A 14 13.52 9.71 18.38
C THR A 14 12.98 10.32 17.09
N HIS A 15 12.26 11.44 17.17
CA HIS A 15 11.73 12.17 16.00
C HIS A 15 12.83 12.49 14.97
N ASP A 16 14.09 12.62 15.40
CA ASP A 16 15.25 12.87 14.53
C ASP A 16 15.54 11.73 13.54
N GLU A 17 15.06 10.50 13.79
CA GLU A 17 15.22 9.37 12.88
C GLU A 17 14.22 9.37 11.70
N VAL A 18 13.19 10.21 11.77
CA VAL A 18 12.16 10.35 10.72
C VAL A 18 12.47 11.49 9.74
N ASP A 19 13.56 12.22 9.96
CA ASP A 19 13.97 13.38 9.15
C ASP A 19 14.11 13.03 7.65
N LEU A 20 13.38 13.76 6.81
CA LEU A 20 13.42 13.64 5.35
C LEU A 20 14.10 14.82 4.66
N ARG A 21 14.80 15.67 5.39
CA ARG A 21 15.56 16.80 4.82
C ARG A 21 16.54 16.32 3.78
N GLY A 22 16.53 16.98 2.62
CA GLY A 22 17.35 16.59 1.48
C GLY A 22 16.80 15.44 0.63
N ARG A 23 15.75 14.73 1.06
CA ARG A 23 15.09 13.67 0.28
C ARG A 23 14.14 14.24 -0.76
N VAL A 24 13.92 13.45 -1.82
CA VAL A 24 12.99 13.76 -2.89
C VAL A 24 11.92 12.67 -2.97
N ALA A 25 10.67 13.07 -2.85
CA ALA A 25 9.51 12.18 -2.88
C ALA A 25 8.60 12.45 -4.08
N ILE A 26 8.12 11.39 -4.71
CA ILE A 26 7.02 11.42 -5.66
C ILE A 26 5.78 10.85 -4.95
N VAL A 27 4.64 11.56 -5.04
CA VAL A 27 3.34 11.08 -4.56
C VAL A 27 2.34 11.13 -5.70
N THR A 28 1.76 9.97 -6.04
CA THR A 28 0.74 9.85 -7.10
C THR A 28 -0.69 9.94 -6.53
N GLY A 29 -1.63 10.51 -7.28
CA GLY A 29 -2.98 10.76 -6.77
C GLY A 29 -2.98 11.79 -5.63
N ALA A 30 -2.06 12.77 -5.70
CA ALA A 30 -1.78 13.69 -4.61
C ALA A 30 -2.71 14.92 -4.54
N GLY A 31 -3.60 15.09 -5.51
CA GLY A 31 -4.45 16.27 -5.59
C GLY A 31 -5.51 16.36 -4.50
N GLN A 32 -5.88 15.24 -3.89
CA GLN A 32 -6.91 15.16 -2.85
C GLN A 32 -6.74 13.95 -1.92
N GLY A 33 -7.56 13.88 -0.88
CA GLY A 33 -7.69 12.72 0.01
C GLY A 33 -6.39 12.26 0.65
N LEU A 34 -6.12 10.97 0.59
CA LEU A 34 -4.94 10.32 1.18
C LEU A 34 -3.65 10.89 0.59
N GLY A 35 -3.51 10.89 -0.74
CA GLY A 35 -2.28 11.37 -1.39
C GLY A 35 -1.94 12.82 -1.08
N ARG A 36 -2.95 13.70 -0.91
CA ARG A 36 -2.73 15.08 -0.43
C ARG A 36 -2.18 15.09 1.00
N ALA A 37 -2.77 14.28 1.89
CA ALA A 37 -2.30 14.20 3.28
C ALA A 37 -0.88 13.64 3.36
N GLU A 38 -0.57 12.61 2.58
CA GLU A 38 0.76 11.99 2.47
C GLU A 38 1.80 12.96 1.93
N ALA A 39 1.49 13.68 0.83
CA ALA A 39 2.40 14.67 0.25
C ALA A 39 2.74 15.80 1.24
N ARG A 40 1.74 16.29 1.98
CA ARG A 40 1.94 17.31 3.01
C ARG A 40 2.75 16.82 4.19
N ALA A 41 2.52 15.59 4.65
CA ALA A 41 3.26 15.01 5.76
C ALA A 41 4.74 14.80 5.42
N LEU A 42 5.04 14.26 4.23
CA LEU A 42 6.41 14.13 3.73
C LEU A 42 7.12 15.50 3.63
N ALA A 43 6.39 16.50 3.13
CA ALA A 43 6.91 17.87 3.02
C ALA A 43 7.18 18.50 4.40
N ALA A 44 6.33 18.24 5.39
CA ALA A 44 6.49 18.73 6.76
C ALA A 44 7.76 18.18 7.42
N GLU A 45 8.15 16.93 7.09
CA GLU A 45 9.41 16.32 7.53
C GLU A 45 10.63 16.73 6.67
N GLY A 46 10.47 17.69 5.78
CA GLY A 46 11.56 18.31 5.02
C GLY A 46 11.83 17.72 3.63
N ALA A 47 11.01 16.79 3.15
CA ALA A 47 11.16 16.28 1.79
C ALA A 47 10.82 17.36 0.73
N ARG A 48 11.52 17.30 -0.40
CA ARG A 48 11.11 17.97 -1.63
C ARG A 48 10.13 17.05 -2.35
N VAL A 49 8.95 17.55 -2.71
CA VAL A 49 7.86 16.69 -3.17
C VAL A 49 7.49 16.98 -4.61
N ILE A 50 7.26 15.93 -5.38
CA ILE A 50 6.62 15.96 -6.69
C ILE A 50 5.23 15.38 -6.54
N VAL A 51 4.22 16.17 -6.84
CA VAL A 51 2.82 15.78 -6.76
C VAL A 51 2.28 15.45 -8.15
N ASN A 52 1.63 14.32 -8.28
CA ASN A 52 0.97 13.89 -9.52
C ASN A 52 -0.51 13.61 -9.28
N ASP A 53 -1.31 13.99 -10.24
CA ASP A 53 -2.71 13.60 -10.41
C ASP A 53 -3.14 13.91 -11.86
N LEU A 54 -4.37 13.60 -12.20
CA LEU A 54 -4.96 14.08 -13.46
C LEU A 54 -5.09 15.62 -13.44
N PRO A 55 -5.00 16.28 -14.61
CA PRO A 55 -5.21 17.72 -14.69
C PRO A 55 -6.55 18.15 -14.06
N GLY A 56 -6.52 19.21 -13.27
CA GLY A 56 -7.73 19.75 -12.61
C GLY A 56 -8.13 19.09 -11.28
N ASN A 57 -7.40 18.03 -10.84
CA ASN A 57 -7.69 17.33 -9.59
C ASN A 57 -7.04 17.95 -8.35
N GLY A 58 -6.95 19.26 -8.24
CA GLY A 58 -6.50 19.93 -7.01
C GLY A 58 -5.00 20.07 -6.82
N LEU A 59 -4.16 19.71 -7.82
CA LEU A 59 -2.70 19.79 -7.74
C LEU A 59 -2.18 21.18 -7.37
N ASP A 60 -2.75 22.23 -7.96
CA ASP A 60 -2.32 23.61 -7.70
C ASP A 60 -2.58 23.99 -6.23
N SER A 61 -3.72 23.56 -5.65
CA SER A 61 -4.05 23.80 -4.25
C SER A 61 -3.04 23.12 -3.32
N VAL A 62 -2.75 21.84 -3.57
CA VAL A 62 -1.78 21.07 -2.75
C VAL A 62 -0.38 21.66 -2.87
N ALA A 63 0.03 22.01 -4.07
CA ALA A 63 1.34 22.65 -4.29
C ALA A 63 1.44 24.00 -3.57
N ALA A 64 0.39 24.82 -3.62
CA ALA A 64 0.35 26.08 -2.89
C ALA A 64 0.46 25.90 -1.37
N GLU A 65 -0.23 24.90 -0.80
CA GLU A 65 -0.17 24.57 0.62
C GLU A 65 1.22 24.11 1.05
N ILE A 66 1.85 23.21 0.28
CA ILE A 66 3.21 22.73 0.54
C ILE A 66 4.22 23.89 0.45
N ALA A 67 4.10 24.75 -0.56
CA ALA A 67 4.95 25.91 -0.72
C ALA A 67 4.76 26.94 0.40
N ALA A 68 3.53 27.19 0.81
CA ALA A 68 3.21 28.08 1.94
C ALA A 68 3.80 27.59 3.27
N ALA A 69 3.94 26.27 3.44
CA ALA A 69 4.64 25.66 4.55
C ALA A 69 6.17 25.70 4.45
N GLY A 70 6.72 26.32 3.39
CA GLY A 70 8.16 26.49 3.17
C GLY A 70 8.87 25.34 2.47
N ALA A 71 8.15 24.29 2.07
CA ALA A 71 8.73 23.15 1.37
C ALA A 71 8.76 23.35 -0.17
N ARG A 72 9.71 22.66 -0.82
CA ARG A 72 9.81 22.70 -2.29
C ARG A 72 8.91 21.66 -2.92
N VAL A 73 8.11 22.09 -3.89
CA VAL A 73 7.17 21.22 -4.59
C VAL A 73 7.23 21.44 -6.10
N ARG A 74 6.94 20.38 -6.88
CA ARG A 74 6.71 20.42 -8.33
C ARG A 74 5.47 19.65 -8.67
N ILE A 75 4.78 20.07 -9.71
CA ILE A 75 3.59 19.42 -10.25
C ILE A 75 3.97 18.67 -11.53
N VAL A 76 3.54 17.42 -11.64
CA VAL A 76 3.55 16.65 -12.89
C VAL A 76 2.14 16.09 -13.10
N ALA A 77 1.33 16.79 -13.89
CA ALA A 77 -0.02 16.35 -14.22
C ALA A 77 0.02 15.27 -15.31
N GLY A 78 -0.80 14.21 -15.15
CA GLY A 78 -0.91 13.15 -16.14
C GLY A 78 -1.51 11.87 -15.58
N ASP A 79 -1.99 11.02 -16.50
CA ASP A 79 -2.51 9.69 -16.15
C ASP A 79 -1.37 8.75 -15.79
N ILE A 80 -1.41 8.22 -14.57
CA ILE A 80 -0.37 7.33 -14.05
C ILE A 80 -0.35 5.97 -14.76
N GLY A 81 -1.41 5.60 -15.45
CA GLY A 81 -1.45 4.42 -16.33
C GLY A 81 -0.61 4.58 -17.61
N ASP A 82 -0.05 5.78 -17.88
CA ASP A 82 0.82 6.05 -19.01
C ASP A 82 2.29 6.02 -18.61
N TYR A 83 3.08 5.29 -19.40
CA TYR A 83 4.53 5.20 -19.16
C TYR A 83 5.24 6.55 -19.26
N SER A 84 4.77 7.42 -20.16
CA SER A 84 5.30 8.78 -20.29
C SER A 84 5.15 9.60 -19.02
N THR A 85 4.02 9.48 -18.31
CA THR A 85 3.82 10.15 -17.01
C THR A 85 4.80 9.64 -15.97
N ALA A 86 4.98 8.31 -15.86
CA ALA A 86 5.97 7.73 -14.95
C ALA A 86 7.39 8.19 -15.24
N ARG A 87 7.78 8.32 -16.53
CA ARG A 87 9.07 8.87 -16.94
C ARG A 87 9.20 10.35 -16.58
N SER A 88 8.19 11.16 -16.88
CA SER A 88 8.20 12.60 -16.56
C SER A 88 8.34 12.85 -15.06
N LEU A 89 7.77 12.01 -14.21
CA LEU A 89 7.92 12.08 -12.76
C LEU A 89 9.38 11.88 -12.33
N LEU A 90 10.05 10.84 -12.84
CA LEU A 90 11.48 10.62 -12.56
C LEU A 90 12.34 11.75 -13.14
N ASP A 91 12.11 12.12 -14.39
CA ASP A 91 12.89 13.14 -15.07
C ASP A 91 12.78 14.49 -14.32
N THR A 92 11.59 14.84 -13.81
CA THR A 92 11.39 16.02 -12.96
C THR A 92 12.14 15.89 -11.63
N ALA A 93 12.11 14.71 -10.98
CA ALA A 93 12.83 14.48 -9.73
C ALA A 93 14.33 14.71 -9.91
N VAL A 94 14.90 14.17 -10.98
CA VAL A 94 16.34 14.26 -11.25
C VAL A 94 16.72 15.65 -11.73
N SER A 95 15.98 16.26 -12.65
CA SER A 95 16.33 17.58 -13.21
C SER A 95 16.15 18.73 -12.22
N GLU A 96 15.06 18.71 -11.42
CA GLU A 96 14.71 19.80 -10.51
C GLU A 96 15.33 19.65 -9.12
N PHE A 97 15.57 18.41 -8.68
CA PHE A 97 16.00 18.12 -7.31
C PHE A 97 17.28 17.27 -7.23
N GLY A 98 17.77 16.75 -8.35
CA GLY A 98 19.03 16.02 -8.46
C GLY A 98 18.92 14.52 -8.16
N GLN A 99 17.81 14.03 -7.62
CA GLN A 99 17.65 12.63 -7.21
C GLN A 99 16.19 12.24 -7.03
N LEU A 100 15.95 10.93 -6.86
CA LEU A 100 14.71 10.37 -6.35
C LEU A 100 15.04 9.43 -5.20
N ASP A 101 14.36 9.57 -4.06
CA ASP A 101 14.55 8.76 -2.85
C ASP A 101 13.29 7.99 -2.46
N ILE A 102 12.12 8.58 -2.66
CA ILE A 102 10.85 8.09 -2.12
C ILE A 102 9.80 8.08 -3.23
N LEU A 103 9.08 6.97 -3.36
CA LEU A 103 7.93 6.82 -4.24
C LEU A 103 6.72 6.36 -3.43
N VAL A 104 5.68 7.20 -3.38
CA VAL A 104 4.37 6.85 -2.81
C VAL A 104 3.38 6.66 -3.94
N ASN A 105 2.99 5.43 -4.16
CA ASN A 105 2.00 5.03 -5.14
C ASN A 105 0.62 4.98 -4.48
N ASN A 106 -0.16 6.05 -4.65
CA ASN A 106 -1.48 6.17 -4.04
C ASN A 106 -2.62 6.33 -5.07
N ALA A 107 -2.33 6.76 -6.31
CA ALA A 107 -3.35 6.99 -7.33
C ALA A 107 -4.31 5.80 -7.51
N GLY A 108 -5.61 6.08 -7.60
CA GLY A 108 -6.63 5.06 -7.72
C GLY A 108 -7.98 5.57 -8.18
N VAL A 109 -8.87 4.65 -8.56
CA VAL A 109 -10.24 4.90 -9.00
C VAL A 109 -11.12 3.72 -8.63
N LEU A 110 -12.41 3.95 -8.37
CA LEU A 110 -13.41 2.90 -8.16
C LEU A 110 -14.35 2.79 -9.35
N ARG A 111 -14.69 1.55 -9.70
CA ARG A 111 -15.77 1.19 -10.63
C ARG A 111 -16.42 -0.10 -10.10
N ASP A 112 -17.24 0.08 -9.05
CA ASP A 112 -17.83 -1.04 -8.32
C ASP A 112 -19.02 -1.60 -9.09
N ARG A 113 -18.99 -2.88 -9.38
CA ARG A 113 -20.01 -3.68 -10.05
C ARG A 113 -19.88 -5.14 -9.63
N MET A 114 -21.00 -5.83 -9.53
CA MET A 114 -20.99 -7.29 -9.41
C MET A 114 -20.30 -7.90 -10.63
N ILE A 115 -19.55 -8.98 -10.46
CA ILE A 115 -18.72 -9.60 -11.49
C ILE A 115 -19.51 -9.92 -12.78
N PHE A 116 -20.77 -10.32 -12.66
CA PHE A 116 -21.64 -10.65 -13.80
C PHE A 116 -22.22 -9.41 -14.53
N SER A 117 -22.00 -8.19 -13.99
CA SER A 117 -22.49 -6.93 -14.56
C SER A 117 -21.37 -5.95 -14.89
N MET A 118 -20.12 -6.27 -14.54
CA MET A 118 -18.96 -5.40 -14.77
C MET A 118 -18.59 -5.39 -16.25
N SER A 119 -18.41 -4.20 -16.82
CA SER A 119 -17.93 -4.10 -18.20
C SER A 119 -16.41 -4.29 -18.28
N PRO A 120 -15.89 -4.73 -19.46
CA PRO A 120 -14.45 -4.77 -19.69
C PRO A 120 -13.75 -3.42 -19.45
N GLU A 121 -14.39 -2.32 -19.83
CA GLU A 121 -13.85 -0.96 -19.67
C GLU A 121 -13.75 -0.55 -18.20
N GLU A 122 -14.74 -0.92 -17.37
CA GLU A 122 -14.70 -0.71 -15.90
C GLU A 122 -13.58 -1.52 -15.26
N TRP A 123 -13.39 -2.76 -15.72
CA TRP A 123 -12.29 -3.62 -15.31
C TRP A 123 -10.94 -3.03 -15.70
N ASP A 124 -10.75 -2.72 -16.97
CA ASP A 124 -9.49 -2.25 -17.54
C ASP A 124 -9.06 -0.90 -16.92
N LEU A 125 -10.01 0.02 -16.71
CA LEU A 125 -9.71 1.31 -16.10
C LEU A 125 -9.15 1.14 -14.68
N VAL A 126 -9.74 0.27 -13.87
CA VAL A 126 -9.29 0.05 -12.49
C VAL A 126 -7.92 -0.64 -12.48
N LEU A 127 -7.71 -1.69 -13.26
CA LEU A 127 -6.41 -2.35 -13.36
C LEU A 127 -5.33 -1.42 -13.91
N ARG A 128 -5.67 -0.62 -14.92
CA ARG A 128 -4.76 0.35 -15.53
C ARG A 128 -4.29 1.40 -14.52
N THR A 129 -5.22 2.01 -13.78
CA THR A 129 -4.88 3.06 -12.84
C THR A 129 -4.12 2.50 -11.63
N HIS A 130 -4.64 1.43 -11.03
CA HIS A 130 -4.05 0.86 -9.81
C HIS A 130 -2.81 0.01 -10.13
N LEU A 131 -3.00 -1.18 -10.70
CA LEU A 131 -1.92 -2.16 -10.80
C LEU A 131 -0.85 -1.74 -11.81
N ARG A 132 -1.29 -1.34 -13.02
CA ARG A 132 -0.36 -0.86 -14.04
C ARG A 132 0.33 0.44 -13.63
N GLY A 133 -0.38 1.39 -13.01
CA GLY A 133 0.20 2.65 -12.53
C GLY A 133 1.30 2.40 -11.50
N HIS A 134 1.03 1.61 -10.47
CA HIS A 134 2.03 1.21 -9.47
C HIS A 134 3.23 0.47 -10.09
N PHE A 135 2.98 -0.40 -11.07
CA PHE A 135 4.05 -1.08 -11.80
C PHE A 135 4.94 -0.11 -12.58
N LEU A 136 4.35 0.81 -13.35
CA LEU A 136 5.10 1.72 -14.21
C LEU A 136 6.01 2.66 -13.42
N THR A 137 5.51 3.25 -12.35
CA THR A 137 6.30 4.13 -11.47
C THR A 137 7.38 3.36 -10.72
N SER A 138 7.04 2.20 -10.15
CA SER A 138 8.00 1.33 -9.47
C SER A 138 9.09 0.84 -10.42
N ARG A 139 8.74 0.47 -11.66
CA ARG A 139 9.70 0.07 -12.69
C ARG A 139 10.69 1.18 -12.99
N VAL A 140 10.21 2.39 -13.26
CA VAL A 140 11.06 3.54 -13.59
C VAL A 140 11.96 3.90 -12.40
N ALA A 141 11.43 3.94 -11.19
CA ALA A 141 12.19 4.26 -9.99
C ALA A 141 13.25 3.19 -9.68
N THR A 142 12.90 1.90 -9.74
CA THR A 142 13.86 0.82 -9.46
C THR A 142 14.93 0.68 -10.54
N GLU A 143 14.63 0.99 -11.80
CA GLU A 143 15.61 1.08 -12.88
C GLU A 143 16.67 2.16 -12.56
N TYR A 144 16.22 3.35 -12.15
CA TYR A 144 17.10 4.46 -11.74
C TYR A 144 17.96 4.09 -10.52
N TRP A 145 17.37 3.60 -9.45
CA TRP A 145 18.08 3.23 -8.22
C TRP A 145 19.08 2.10 -8.44
N ARG A 146 18.71 1.09 -9.24
CA ARG A 146 19.64 0.04 -9.63
C ARG A 146 20.84 0.56 -10.42
N ALA A 147 20.61 1.46 -11.36
CA ALA A 147 21.69 2.09 -12.13
C ALA A 147 22.62 2.88 -11.21
N LEU A 148 22.07 3.70 -10.32
CA LEU A 148 22.82 4.49 -9.35
C LEU A 148 23.63 3.61 -8.38
N SER A 149 23.04 2.55 -7.83
CA SER A 149 23.73 1.60 -6.95
C SER A 149 24.90 0.92 -7.66
N LYS A 150 24.72 0.53 -8.92
CA LYS A 150 25.81 -0.05 -9.73
C LYS A 150 26.92 0.94 -10.02
N GLN A 151 26.60 2.19 -10.27
CA GLN A 151 27.55 3.24 -10.54
C GLN A 151 28.38 3.61 -9.31
N THR A 152 27.76 3.64 -8.14
CA THR A 152 28.40 4.01 -6.86
C THR A 152 29.07 2.82 -6.17
N GLY A 153 28.70 1.59 -6.51
CA GLY A 153 29.14 0.38 -5.83
C GLY A 153 28.54 0.19 -4.43
N ALA A 154 27.52 0.97 -4.07
CA ALA A 154 26.89 0.97 -2.74
C ALA A 154 25.37 0.86 -2.83
N GLU A 155 24.71 0.50 -1.73
CA GLU A 155 23.26 0.61 -1.60
C GLU A 155 22.84 2.08 -1.67
N VAL A 156 21.73 2.35 -2.35
CA VAL A 156 21.11 3.68 -2.39
C VAL A 156 20.02 3.78 -1.31
N TYR A 157 19.70 4.99 -0.92
CA TYR A 157 18.48 5.21 -0.15
C TYR A 157 17.28 5.23 -1.09
N ALA A 158 16.40 4.24 -0.97
CA ALA A 158 15.22 4.14 -1.82
C ALA A 158 14.04 3.53 -1.04
N ARG A 159 12.90 4.20 -1.07
CA ARG A 159 11.67 3.80 -0.37
C ARG A 159 10.49 3.78 -1.31
N ILE A 160 9.73 2.70 -1.29
CA ILE A 160 8.45 2.58 -2.00
C ILE A 160 7.36 2.31 -0.96
N VAL A 161 6.31 3.12 -0.99
CA VAL A 161 5.07 2.85 -0.25
C VAL A 161 3.94 2.71 -1.25
N ASN A 162 3.39 1.50 -1.35
CA ASN A 162 2.30 1.17 -2.25
C ASN A 162 0.96 1.15 -1.51
N THR A 163 -0.11 1.66 -2.14
CA THR A 163 -1.44 1.63 -1.57
C THR A 163 -2.21 0.40 -2.03
N ALA A 164 -2.19 -0.66 -1.23
CA ALA A 164 -3.04 -1.83 -1.34
C ALA A 164 -4.44 -1.58 -0.75
N SER A 165 -5.14 -2.61 -0.33
CA SER A 165 -6.43 -2.53 0.38
C SER A 165 -6.77 -3.89 0.99
N GLU A 166 -7.44 -3.91 2.12
CA GLU A 166 -8.02 -5.13 2.69
C GLU A 166 -9.06 -5.80 1.78
N ALA A 167 -9.60 -5.09 0.78
CA ALA A 167 -10.56 -5.63 -0.18
C ALA A 167 -10.08 -6.93 -0.86
N PHE A 168 -8.77 -7.12 -1.04
CA PHE A 168 -8.23 -8.35 -1.61
C PHE A 168 -8.30 -9.55 -0.64
N LEU A 169 -8.37 -9.30 0.66
CA LEU A 169 -8.50 -10.31 1.70
C LEU A 169 -9.97 -10.60 2.03
N LEU A 170 -10.79 -9.55 2.03
CA LEU A 170 -12.21 -9.64 2.36
C LEU A 170 -13.04 -10.25 1.23
N GLY A 171 -12.54 -10.22 -0.01
CA GLY A 171 -13.31 -10.64 -1.16
C GLY A 171 -14.59 -9.82 -1.36
N SER A 172 -14.46 -8.49 -1.23
CA SER A 172 -15.60 -7.55 -1.21
C SER A 172 -16.54 -7.73 -2.40
N PRO A 173 -17.82 -8.13 -2.21
CA PRO A 173 -18.80 -8.19 -3.29
C PRO A 173 -18.90 -6.84 -4.03
N GLY A 174 -19.00 -6.89 -5.35
CA GLY A 174 -19.04 -5.67 -6.18
C GLY A 174 -17.69 -5.04 -6.51
N GLN A 175 -16.57 -5.60 -6.01
CA GLN A 175 -15.23 -5.06 -6.25
C GLN A 175 -14.25 -6.07 -6.87
N PRO A 176 -14.63 -6.86 -7.89
CA PRO A 176 -13.71 -7.88 -8.45
C PRO A 176 -12.46 -7.26 -9.09
N ASN A 177 -12.60 -6.14 -9.83
CA ASN A 177 -11.51 -5.39 -10.44
C ASN A 177 -10.59 -4.77 -9.39
N TYR A 178 -11.16 -4.10 -8.39
CA TYR A 178 -10.43 -3.43 -7.32
C TYR A 178 -9.68 -4.43 -6.45
N SER A 179 -10.35 -5.49 -5.99
CA SER A 179 -9.73 -6.56 -5.21
C SER A 179 -8.58 -7.25 -5.95
N ALA A 180 -8.77 -7.56 -7.24
CA ALA A 180 -7.72 -8.12 -8.08
C ALA A 180 -6.51 -7.18 -8.22
N ALA A 181 -6.77 -5.89 -8.47
CA ALA A 181 -5.71 -4.88 -8.58
C ALA A 181 -4.93 -4.74 -7.26
N LYS A 182 -5.63 -4.69 -6.12
CA LYS A 182 -5.02 -4.52 -4.80
C LYS A 182 -4.26 -5.76 -4.33
N ALA A 183 -4.72 -6.97 -4.66
CA ALA A 183 -3.96 -8.20 -4.49
C ALA A 183 -2.66 -8.18 -5.33
N GLY A 184 -2.77 -7.75 -6.59
CA GLY A 184 -1.61 -7.58 -7.46
C GLY A 184 -0.59 -6.57 -6.92
N ILE A 185 -1.04 -5.47 -6.30
CA ILE A 185 -0.16 -4.46 -5.67
C ILE A 185 0.56 -5.05 -4.45
N ALA A 186 -0.13 -5.80 -3.59
CA ALA A 186 0.51 -6.47 -2.46
C ALA A 186 1.61 -7.44 -2.93
N ALA A 187 1.30 -8.27 -3.94
CA ALA A 187 2.27 -9.18 -4.55
C ALA A 187 3.45 -8.43 -5.20
N LEU A 188 3.18 -7.35 -5.96
CA LEU A 188 4.20 -6.50 -6.57
C LEU A 188 5.13 -5.89 -5.52
N THR A 189 4.59 -5.49 -4.36
CA THR A 189 5.38 -4.97 -3.23
C THR A 189 6.38 -6.00 -2.72
N VAL A 190 5.92 -7.20 -2.42
CA VAL A 190 6.78 -8.29 -1.92
C VAL A 190 7.86 -8.67 -2.94
N VAL A 191 7.49 -8.79 -4.23
CA VAL A 191 8.45 -9.08 -5.31
C VAL A 191 9.49 -7.97 -5.44
N THR A 192 9.08 -6.70 -5.39
CA THR A 192 9.98 -5.55 -5.46
C THR A 192 10.94 -5.52 -4.28
N ALA A 193 10.40 -5.72 -3.07
CA ALA A 193 11.20 -5.81 -1.84
C ALA A 193 12.30 -6.85 -1.94
N ARG A 194 11.95 -8.08 -2.38
CA ARG A 194 12.92 -9.19 -2.50
C ARG A 194 13.93 -8.99 -3.64
N SER A 195 13.46 -8.50 -4.78
CA SER A 195 14.31 -8.38 -5.98
C SER A 195 15.29 -7.21 -5.89
N CYS A 196 14.92 -6.13 -5.20
CA CYS A 196 15.66 -4.87 -5.19
C CYS A 196 16.34 -4.55 -3.85
N ALA A 197 16.17 -5.38 -2.80
CA ALA A 197 16.79 -5.18 -1.49
C ALA A 197 18.30 -4.93 -1.56
N ARG A 198 19.01 -5.69 -2.39
CA ARG A 198 20.46 -5.57 -2.58
C ARG A 198 20.93 -4.24 -3.16
N TYR A 199 20.03 -3.42 -3.67
CA TYR A 199 20.31 -2.08 -4.17
C TYR A 199 19.95 -1.00 -3.15
N GLY A 200 19.45 -1.37 -1.95
CA GLY A 200 19.01 -0.46 -0.90
C GLY A 200 17.53 -0.08 -0.95
N VAL A 201 16.76 -0.67 -1.88
CA VAL A 201 15.31 -0.43 -2.00
C VAL A 201 14.57 -1.13 -0.87
N ARG A 202 13.70 -0.41 -0.19
CA ARG A 202 12.71 -0.95 0.74
C ARG A 202 11.32 -0.63 0.18
N ALA A 203 10.52 -1.66 -0.04
CA ALA A 203 9.17 -1.54 -0.59
C ALA A 203 8.16 -2.17 0.37
N ASN A 204 7.19 -1.38 0.81
CA ASN A 204 6.11 -1.80 1.70
C ASN A 204 4.76 -1.35 1.15
N ALA A 205 3.68 -1.94 1.62
CA ALA A 205 2.34 -1.56 1.24
C ALA A 205 1.51 -1.16 2.46
N ILE A 206 0.54 -0.28 2.24
CA ILE A 206 -0.49 0.06 3.20
C ILE A 206 -1.87 -0.34 2.67
N CYS A 207 -2.76 -0.74 3.56
CA CYS A 207 -4.19 -0.91 3.37
C CYS A 207 -4.90 0.17 4.19
N PRO A 208 -5.05 1.39 3.65
CA PRO A 208 -5.57 2.50 4.41
C PRO A 208 -7.10 2.49 4.42
N ARG A 209 -7.69 2.98 5.51
CA ARG A 209 -9.07 3.42 5.54
C ARG A 209 -9.09 4.92 5.78
N GLY A 210 -9.76 5.64 4.92
CA GLY A 210 -9.87 7.09 5.03
C GLY A 210 -11.10 7.62 4.32
N ARG A 211 -11.73 8.63 4.89
CA ARG A 211 -12.82 9.36 4.26
C ARG A 211 -12.26 10.29 3.21
N THR A 212 -12.53 9.97 1.97
CA THR A 212 -12.10 10.72 0.79
C THR A 212 -13.31 10.92 -0.12
N ALA A 213 -13.18 11.72 -1.16
CA ALA A 213 -14.22 11.83 -2.18
C ALA A 213 -14.58 10.47 -2.80
N MET A 214 -13.63 9.53 -2.85
CA MET A 214 -13.82 8.17 -3.36
C MET A 214 -14.65 7.29 -2.41
N THR A 215 -14.54 7.47 -1.11
CA THR A 215 -15.10 6.58 -0.08
C THR A 215 -16.25 7.19 0.71
N ALA A 216 -16.50 8.49 0.56
CA ALA A 216 -17.51 9.22 1.35
C ALA A 216 -18.92 8.62 1.22
N GLY A 217 -19.28 8.09 0.05
CA GLY A 217 -20.57 7.42 -0.16
C GLY A 217 -20.66 6.00 0.39
N LEU A 218 -19.55 5.42 0.87
CA LEU A 218 -19.46 4.05 1.39
C LEU A 218 -19.34 4.02 2.92
N MET A 219 -19.21 5.17 3.57
CA MET A 219 -18.99 5.30 5.00
C MET A 219 -20.11 6.10 5.65
N GLU A 220 -20.41 5.78 6.91
CA GLU A 220 -21.28 6.63 7.73
C GLU A 220 -20.75 8.08 7.75
N PRO A 221 -21.60 9.09 7.94
CA PRO A 221 -21.18 10.48 8.06
C PRO A 221 -20.06 10.66 9.12
N ALA A 222 -19.25 11.69 8.95
CA ALA A 222 -18.27 12.06 9.97
C ALA A 222 -19.02 12.40 11.29
N PRO A 223 -18.42 12.12 12.46
CA PRO A 223 -18.99 12.54 13.73
C PRO A 223 -19.29 14.05 13.73
N GLU A 224 -20.42 14.45 14.28
CA GLU A 224 -20.77 15.87 14.46
C GLU A 224 -19.85 16.54 15.48
N ASP A 225 -19.44 15.76 16.50
CA ASP A 225 -18.56 16.22 17.57
C ASP A 225 -17.27 15.38 17.60
N GLY A 226 -16.11 16.05 17.70
CA GLY A 226 -14.82 15.41 17.83
C GLY A 226 -14.09 15.14 16.51
N PRO A 227 -12.90 14.49 16.57
CA PRO A 227 -12.11 14.18 15.37
C PRO A 227 -12.75 13.05 14.57
N ASP A 228 -12.74 13.18 13.23
CA ASP A 228 -13.14 12.08 12.35
C ASP A 228 -12.08 10.97 12.36
N PRO A 229 -12.38 9.75 12.86
CA PRO A 229 -11.41 8.66 12.89
C PRO A 229 -11.02 8.17 11.48
N MET A 230 -11.77 8.54 10.46
CA MET A 230 -11.47 8.25 9.06
C MET A 230 -10.79 9.42 8.34
N ASP A 231 -10.29 10.42 9.07
CA ASP A 231 -9.50 11.50 8.46
C ASP A 231 -8.22 10.93 7.82
N PRO A 232 -7.93 11.24 6.55
CA PRO A 232 -6.70 10.83 5.88
C PRO A 232 -5.40 11.14 6.63
N ARG A 233 -5.43 12.16 7.53
CA ARG A 233 -4.28 12.53 8.36
C ARG A 233 -3.83 11.43 9.33
N TYR A 234 -4.68 10.45 9.67
CA TYR A 234 -4.27 9.30 10.48
C TYR A 234 -3.42 8.28 9.70
N VAL A 235 -3.47 8.30 8.37
CA VAL A 235 -2.70 7.39 7.51
C VAL A 235 -1.31 7.94 7.23
N ALA A 236 -1.19 9.25 6.99
CA ALA A 236 0.02 9.91 6.57
C ALA A 236 1.25 9.68 7.47
N PRO A 237 1.15 9.62 8.82
CA PRO A 237 2.29 9.33 9.70
C PRO A 237 2.96 7.99 9.41
N LEU A 238 2.20 6.92 9.16
CA LEU A 238 2.78 5.62 8.81
C LEU A 238 3.51 5.67 7.46
N VAL A 239 2.94 6.34 6.46
CA VAL A 239 3.59 6.53 5.16
C VAL A 239 4.91 7.28 5.32
N THR A 240 4.92 8.35 6.11
CA THR A 240 6.12 9.14 6.40
C THR A 240 7.17 8.31 7.13
N TYR A 241 6.78 7.52 8.11
CA TYR A 241 7.67 6.61 8.82
C TYR A 241 8.28 5.56 7.87
N LEU A 242 7.46 4.89 7.05
CA LEU A 242 7.94 3.90 6.07
C LEU A 242 8.84 4.53 4.99
N ALA A 243 8.68 5.82 4.73
CA ALA A 243 9.53 6.59 3.84
C ALA A 243 10.84 7.05 4.48
N SER A 244 11.00 6.93 5.79
CA SER A 244 12.12 7.49 6.57
C SER A 244 13.31 6.52 6.72
N PRO A 245 14.48 7.01 7.19
CA PRO A 245 15.60 6.15 7.60
C PRO A 245 15.24 5.17 8.72
N ALA A 246 14.36 5.54 9.65
CA ALA A 246 13.92 4.71 10.77
C ALA A 246 13.33 3.37 10.32
N ALA A 247 12.71 3.32 9.13
CA ALA A 247 12.13 2.11 8.55
C ALA A 247 13.12 1.26 7.73
N ALA A 248 14.44 1.44 7.87
CA ALA A 248 15.44 0.70 7.08
C ALA A 248 15.33 -0.84 7.21
N GLY A 249 14.87 -1.31 8.37
CA GLY A 249 14.66 -2.74 8.64
C GLY A 249 13.32 -3.31 8.15
N ILE A 250 12.39 -2.48 7.66
CA ILE A 250 11.05 -2.89 7.25
C ILE A 250 11.02 -3.01 5.72
N ASN A 251 10.76 -4.23 5.21
CA ASN A 251 10.81 -4.48 3.77
C ASN A 251 9.94 -5.67 3.37
N GLY A 252 8.96 -5.44 2.52
CA GLY A 252 8.04 -6.44 2.01
C GLY A 252 6.79 -6.63 2.87
N GLU A 253 6.54 -5.72 3.79
CA GLU A 253 5.42 -5.78 4.72
C GLU A 253 4.17 -5.08 4.16
N VAL A 254 3.01 -5.54 4.61
CA VAL A 254 1.70 -4.96 4.30
C VAL A 254 1.05 -4.54 5.61
N PHE A 255 0.71 -3.26 5.70
CA PHE A 255 0.13 -2.67 6.91
C PHE A 255 -1.33 -2.29 6.70
N VAL A 256 -2.19 -2.58 7.66
CA VAL A 256 -3.51 -1.93 7.77
C VAL A 256 -3.36 -0.69 8.61
N VAL A 257 -3.94 0.44 8.18
CA VAL A 257 -3.84 1.71 8.90
C VAL A 257 -5.11 2.54 8.78
N HIS A 258 -5.63 2.96 9.92
CA HIS A 258 -6.77 3.89 10.02
C HIS A 258 -6.93 4.37 11.47
N GLY A 259 -7.48 5.57 11.67
CA GLY A 259 -7.68 6.12 13.01
C GLY A 259 -6.42 5.98 13.86
N GLY A 260 -6.56 5.41 15.05
CA GLY A 260 -5.44 5.13 15.96
C GLY A 260 -4.83 3.72 15.80
N VAL A 261 -5.16 2.98 14.74
CA VAL A 261 -4.74 1.59 14.54
C VAL A 261 -3.70 1.47 13.42
N ALA A 262 -2.62 0.76 13.69
CA ALA A 262 -1.69 0.25 12.69
C ALA A 262 -1.44 -1.24 12.97
N ALA A 263 -1.67 -2.11 11.99
CA ALA A 263 -1.47 -3.55 12.11
C ALA A 263 -0.63 -4.07 10.95
N VAL A 264 0.20 -5.09 11.19
CA VAL A 264 0.99 -5.77 10.16
C VAL A 264 0.28 -7.04 9.74
N MET A 265 0.09 -7.22 8.44
CA MET A 265 -0.55 -8.40 7.87
C MET A 265 0.40 -9.60 7.92
N ALA A 266 -0.10 -10.73 8.38
CA ALA A 266 0.63 -11.99 8.19
C ALA A 266 0.63 -12.39 6.71
N PRO A 267 1.75 -12.92 6.17
CA PRO A 267 1.75 -13.46 4.82
C PRO A 267 0.79 -14.66 4.72
N PRO A 268 0.23 -14.95 3.53
CA PRO A 268 -0.57 -16.15 3.32
C PRO A 268 0.19 -17.40 3.79
N ALA A 269 -0.49 -18.26 4.55
CA ALA A 269 0.07 -19.49 5.10
C ALA A 269 -0.67 -20.72 4.57
N ILE A 270 0.01 -21.87 4.53
CA ILE A 270 -0.59 -23.16 4.21
C ILE A 270 -1.48 -23.55 5.40
N LYS A 271 -2.79 -23.64 5.19
CA LYS A 271 -3.75 -24.06 6.22
C LYS A 271 -3.66 -25.55 6.52
N THR A 272 -3.53 -26.38 5.49
CA THR A 272 -3.50 -27.84 5.59
C THR A 272 -2.71 -28.42 4.43
N THR A 273 -2.01 -29.52 4.68
CA THR A 273 -1.28 -30.28 3.66
C THR A 273 -1.86 -31.70 3.60
N PHE A 274 -2.11 -32.19 2.42
CA PHE A 274 -2.50 -33.57 2.14
C PHE A 274 -1.38 -34.27 1.35
N ARG A 275 -1.19 -35.56 1.57
CA ARG A 275 -0.18 -36.36 0.88
C ARG A 275 -0.85 -37.57 0.21
N ALA A 276 -0.51 -37.84 -1.05
CA ALA A 276 -1.16 -38.88 -1.83
C ALA A 276 -0.94 -40.28 -1.25
N ASP A 277 0.25 -40.55 -0.68
CA ASP A 277 0.59 -41.82 -0.02
C ASP A 277 -0.25 -42.10 1.24
N GLU A 278 -0.71 -41.08 1.93
CA GLU A 278 -1.61 -41.18 3.09
C GLU A 278 -3.07 -41.45 2.67
N HIS A 279 -3.40 -41.31 1.39
CA HIS A 279 -4.75 -41.44 0.85
C HIS A 279 -4.88 -42.51 -0.25
N GLY A 280 -4.07 -43.55 -0.16
CA GLY A 280 -4.23 -44.74 -1.04
C GLY A 280 -3.45 -44.71 -2.33
N SER A 281 -2.45 -43.83 -2.46
CA SER A 281 -1.52 -43.79 -3.61
C SER A 281 -0.07 -44.00 -3.14
N PRO A 282 0.37 -45.26 -2.92
CA PRO A 282 1.69 -45.53 -2.34
C PRO A 282 2.88 -45.06 -3.16
N ASP A 283 2.68 -44.85 -4.47
CA ASP A 283 3.67 -44.27 -5.39
C ASP A 283 3.77 -42.74 -5.30
N GLY A 284 2.96 -42.09 -4.45
CA GLY A 284 2.92 -40.65 -4.26
C GLY A 284 2.23 -39.88 -5.39
N MET A 285 1.64 -40.57 -6.37
CA MET A 285 0.89 -39.92 -7.45
C MET A 285 -0.58 -39.71 -7.07
N TRP A 286 -1.08 -38.51 -7.27
CA TRP A 286 -2.50 -38.24 -7.03
C TRP A 286 -3.39 -38.95 -8.05
N THR A 287 -4.33 -39.77 -7.57
CA THR A 287 -5.46 -40.31 -8.33
C THR A 287 -6.73 -39.57 -7.94
N LEU A 288 -7.81 -39.69 -8.71
CA LEU A 288 -9.11 -39.11 -8.36
C LEU A 288 -9.63 -39.65 -7.02
N ASP A 289 -9.43 -40.96 -6.75
CA ASP A 289 -9.85 -41.58 -5.51
C ASP A 289 -9.04 -41.06 -4.32
N ALA A 290 -7.73 -40.89 -4.49
CA ALA A 290 -6.88 -40.34 -3.46
C ALA A 290 -7.24 -38.86 -3.14
N ILE A 291 -7.50 -38.04 -4.15
CA ILE A 291 -7.99 -36.66 -3.98
C ILE A 291 -9.35 -36.65 -3.28
N SER A 292 -10.28 -37.51 -3.72
CA SER A 292 -11.61 -37.63 -3.10
C SER A 292 -11.51 -38.02 -1.63
N SER A 293 -10.65 -38.99 -1.30
CA SER A 293 -10.37 -39.39 0.07
C SER A 293 -9.77 -38.26 0.91
N ALA A 294 -8.76 -37.58 0.37
CA ALA A 294 -8.06 -36.47 1.05
C ALA A 294 -9.00 -35.31 1.39
N LEU A 295 -9.91 -34.96 0.48
CA LEU A 295 -10.82 -33.82 0.64
C LEU A 295 -12.18 -34.17 1.24
N ALA A 296 -12.49 -35.46 1.48
CA ALA A 296 -13.80 -35.93 1.99
C ALA A 296 -14.17 -35.26 3.34
N HIS A 297 -13.19 -34.89 4.15
CA HIS A 297 -13.36 -34.26 5.45
C HIS A 297 -12.75 -32.86 5.53
N PHE A 298 -12.43 -32.27 4.37
CA PHE A 298 -11.95 -30.90 4.34
C PHE A 298 -13.11 -29.95 4.61
N GLU A 299 -13.17 -29.45 5.84
CA GLU A 299 -14.10 -28.41 6.20
C GLU A 299 -13.60 -27.07 5.72
N THR A 300 -14.32 -26.49 4.76
CA THR A 300 -14.20 -25.05 4.51
C THR A 300 -14.76 -24.36 5.75
N GLY A 301 -13.96 -23.48 6.39
CA GLY A 301 -14.48 -22.62 7.44
C GLY A 301 -15.74 -21.85 7.00
N PRO A 302 -16.43 -21.13 7.89
CA PRO A 302 -17.62 -20.36 7.55
C PRO A 302 -17.39 -19.56 6.27
N SER A 303 -18.40 -19.49 5.40
CA SER A 303 -18.34 -18.72 4.16
C SER A 303 -17.88 -17.30 4.46
N GLY A 304 -16.72 -16.90 3.95
CA GLY A 304 -16.11 -15.61 4.21
C GLY A 304 -14.88 -15.60 5.13
N ALA A 305 -14.60 -16.69 5.86
CA ALA A 305 -13.45 -16.73 6.80
C ALA A 305 -12.10 -17.09 6.16
N GLY A 306 -11.98 -17.21 4.82
CA GLY A 306 -10.76 -17.68 4.16
C GLY A 306 -9.59 -16.69 4.23
N PHE A 307 -9.84 -15.44 3.91
CA PHE A 307 -8.88 -14.33 3.88
C PHE A 307 -9.40 -13.08 4.60
N ALA A 308 -10.44 -13.20 5.41
CA ALA A 308 -11.08 -12.07 6.05
C ALA A 308 -10.16 -11.40 7.09
N CYS A 309 -10.07 -10.09 7.03
CA CYS A 309 -9.45 -9.26 8.06
C CYS A 309 -10.49 -8.81 9.11
N ASP A 310 -11.36 -9.72 9.54
CA ASP A 310 -12.39 -9.42 10.53
C ASP A 310 -11.79 -8.94 11.85
N ASP A 311 -10.58 -9.42 12.19
CA ASP A 311 -9.84 -8.97 13.37
C ASP A 311 -9.53 -7.46 13.32
N THR A 312 -9.18 -6.92 12.16
CA THR A 312 -8.91 -5.48 12.04
C THR A 312 -10.19 -4.65 12.06
N MET A 313 -11.31 -5.22 11.64
CA MET A 313 -12.63 -4.58 11.80
C MET A 313 -13.03 -4.53 13.26
N ALA A 314 -12.80 -5.60 14.00
CA ALA A 314 -13.06 -5.66 15.45
C ALA A 314 -12.20 -4.64 16.20
N LEU A 315 -10.90 -4.56 15.90
CA LEU A 315 -9.99 -3.55 16.46
C LEU A 315 -10.44 -2.11 16.16
N ALA A 316 -10.94 -1.85 14.95
CA ALA A 316 -11.47 -0.53 14.60
C ALA A 316 -12.70 -0.19 15.45
N THR A 317 -13.59 -1.16 15.67
CA THR A 317 -14.80 -0.99 16.50
C THR A 317 -14.42 -0.72 17.97
N GLU A 318 -13.48 -1.47 18.52
CA GLU A 318 -13.05 -1.32 19.91
C GLU A 318 -12.26 -0.02 20.16
N THR A 319 -11.39 0.36 19.22
CA THR A 319 -10.47 1.48 19.41
C THR A 319 -11.13 2.84 19.15
N ILE A 320 -12.04 2.94 18.19
CA ILE A 320 -12.60 4.20 17.70
C ILE A 320 -14.13 4.21 17.61
N GLY A 321 -14.81 3.16 18.12
CA GLY A 321 -16.26 3.06 18.05
C GLY A 321 -16.82 2.99 16.62
N PHE A 322 -15.99 2.58 15.64
CA PHE A 322 -16.39 2.47 14.27
C PHE A 322 -17.26 1.23 14.05
N HIS A 323 -18.52 1.45 13.68
CA HIS A 323 -19.41 0.39 13.24
C HIS A 323 -19.54 0.47 11.71
N PRO A 324 -19.11 -0.55 10.95
CA PRO A 324 -19.36 -0.55 9.52
C PRO A 324 -20.86 -0.57 9.26
N ALA A 325 -21.31 0.27 8.34
CA ALA A 325 -22.72 0.28 7.92
C ALA A 325 -23.13 -1.13 7.49
N GLY A 326 -24.11 -1.67 8.20
CA GLY A 326 -24.71 -2.98 8.11
C GLY A 326 -24.34 -3.87 6.95
N GLY A 327 -23.62 -4.94 7.24
CA GLY A 327 -23.62 -6.12 6.41
C GLY A 327 -25.03 -6.72 6.39
N ARG A 328 -25.75 -6.54 5.29
CA ARG A 328 -26.88 -7.37 4.89
C ARG A 328 -26.57 -8.07 3.59
#